data_693ff257c33f8ce0ef385ad6b7a86080
#
_entry.id   693ff257c33f8ce0ef385ad6b7a86080
#
_cell.length_a   1.000
_cell.length_b   1.000
_cell.length_c   1.000
_cell.angle_alpha   90.00
_cell.angle_beta   90.00
_cell.angle_gamma   90.00
#
_symmetry.space_group_name_H-M   'P 1'
#
loop_
_entity.id
_entity.type
_entity.pdbx_description
1 polymer ?
#
loop_
_entity_poly.entity_id
_entity_poly.type
_entity_poly.pdbx_seq_one_letter_code
_entity_poly.pdbx_strand_id
1 'polypeptide(L)'
;MQKKNRLALALAFIAASGSAQAATLIHAGKLISAEDKKVLTERTIVIDGDKISAIESGYRQPGSGDTLIDLSKHTVLPGLMDMHTHFSYQSSPTSYTEGFTMNEADVALRGAVYAKKTLMAGFTTVRELGDSHHISTALRKAIDAGYTEGPRIFT
;
A
#
# COMPACT_ATOMS: atom_id res chain seq x y z
N MET A 1 -23.51 28.85 67.10
CA MET A 1 -22.35 28.99 66.21
C MET A 1 -22.23 27.79 65.31
N GLN A 2 -22.71 27.88 64.04
CA GLN A 2 -22.64 26.78 63.07
C GLN A 2 -21.48 27.05 62.11
N LYS A 3 -20.48 26.15 62.13
CA LYS A 3 -19.37 26.15 61.15
C LYS A 3 -19.84 25.51 59.86
N LYS A 4 -19.91 26.30 58.77
CA LYS A 4 -20.19 25.81 57.42
C LYS A 4 -18.90 25.25 56.83
N ASN A 5 -18.82 23.92 56.71
CA ASN A 5 -17.75 23.26 55.92
C ASN A 5 -18.05 23.44 54.44
N ARG A 6 -17.19 24.18 53.73
CA ARG A 6 -17.18 24.27 52.26
C ARG A 6 -16.26 23.19 51.73
N LEU A 7 -16.84 22.14 51.20
CA LEU A 7 -16.13 21.10 50.48
C LEU A 7 -15.83 21.64 49.05
N ALA A 8 -14.57 21.94 48.78
CA ALA A 8 -14.13 22.32 47.43
C ALA A 8 -13.93 21.07 46.60
N LEU A 9 -14.79 20.91 45.60
CA LEU A 9 -14.69 19.79 44.61
C LEU A 9 -13.68 20.22 43.55
N ALA A 10 -12.46 19.68 43.59
CA ALA A 10 -11.45 19.84 42.54
C ALA A 10 -11.77 18.89 41.37
N LEU A 11 -12.29 19.46 40.28
CA LEU A 11 -12.38 18.72 39.00
C LEU A 11 -10.98 18.57 38.42
N ALA A 12 -10.42 17.37 38.46
CA ALA A 12 -9.22 17.03 37.71
C ALA A 12 -9.60 16.82 36.22
N PHE A 13 -9.23 17.78 35.37
CA PHE A 13 -9.27 17.59 33.92
C PHE A 13 -8.15 16.61 33.55
N ILE A 14 -8.49 15.38 33.28
CA ILE A 14 -7.59 14.41 32.62
C ILE A 14 -7.56 14.81 31.14
N ALA A 15 -6.53 15.56 30.75
CA ALA A 15 -6.21 15.77 29.34
C ALA A 15 -5.80 14.41 28.78
N ALA A 16 -6.68 13.79 28.03
CA ALA A 16 -6.33 12.62 27.21
C ALA A 16 -5.37 13.12 26.12
N SER A 17 -4.07 13.05 26.40
CA SER A 17 -3.04 13.19 25.38
C SER A 17 -3.13 11.99 24.47
N GLY A 18 -3.97 12.09 23.45
CA GLY A 18 -3.93 11.18 22.31
C GLY A 18 -2.53 11.29 21.71
N SER A 19 -1.72 10.24 21.81
CA SER A 19 -0.48 10.14 21.07
C SER A 19 -0.86 10.21 19.58
N ALA A 20 -0.57 11.32 18.91
CA ALA A 20 -0.69 11.42 17.47
C ALA A 20 0.24 10.32 16.90
N GLN A 21 -0.34 9.34 16.23
CA GLN A 21 0.43 8.30 15.55
C GLN A 21 1.21 8.97 14.42
N ALA A 22 2.50 8.63 14.31
CA ALA A 22 3.36 9.15 13.25
C ALA A 22 2.77 8.82 11.87
N ALA A 23 2.56 9.84 11.06
CA ALA A 23 2.00 9.71 9.72
C ALA A 23 3.11 9.66 8.66
N THR A 24 2.82 9.09 7.50
CA THR A 24 3.63 9.27 6.31
C THR A 24 2.97 10.32 5.42
N LEU A 25 3.71 11.38 5.10
CA LEU A 25 3.27 12.46 4.22
C LEU A 25 3.94 12.31 2.86
N ILE A 26 3.14 12.30 1.78
CA ILE A 26 3.68 12.33 0.43
C ILE A 26 3.33 13.69 -0.19
N HIS A 27 4.35 14.48 -0.51
CA HIS A 27 4.17 15.71 -1.27
C HIS A 27 4.13 15.40 -2.76
N ALA A 28 2.98 15.53 -3.40
CA ALA A 28 2.78 15.28 -4.82
C ALA A 28 2.74 16.60 -5.60
N GLY A 29 3.62 16.78 -6.58
CA GLY A 29 3.57 17.96 -7.48
C GLY A 29 2.30 17.95 -8.33
N LYS A 30 1.97 16.79 -8.85
CA LYS A 30 0.67 16.50 -9.48
C LYS A 30 0.12 15.20 -8.91
N LEU A 31 -1.18 15.15 -8.71
CA LEU A 31 -1.91 13.94 -8.28
C LEU A 31 -3.00 13.66 -9.30
N ILE A 32 -2.95 12.49 -9.93
CA ILE A 32 -4.07 11.98 -10.75
C ILE A 32 -5.11 11.42 -9.80
N SER A 33 -6.21 12.14 -9.60
CA SER A 33 -7.30 11.72 -8.73
C SER A 33 -8.32 10.93 -9.52
N ALA A 34 -8.48 9.64 -9.21
CA ALA A 34 -9.53 8.82 -9.81
C ALA A 34 -10.93 9.22 -9.31
N GLU A 35 -11.04 9.64 -8.06
CA GLU A 35 -12.29 10.08 -7.45
C GLU A 35 -12.77 11.39 -8.08
N ASP A 36 -11.91 12.40 -8.16
CA ASP A 36 -12.24 13.69 -8.77
C ASP A 36 -12.24 13.67 -10.29
N LYS A 37 -11.71 12.63 -10.93
CA LYS A 37 -11.52 12.50 -12.38
C LYS A 37 -10.74 13.67 -12.98
N LYS A 38 -9.74 14.16 -12.28
CA LYS A 38 -8.90 15.30 -12.69
C LYS A 38 -7.48 15.20 -12.12
N VAL A 39 -6.62 16.07 -12.62
CA VAL A 39 -5.28 16.26 -12.08
C VAL A 39 -5.32 17.39 -11.06
N LEU A 40 -4.92 17.09 -9.84
CA LEU A 40 -4.73 18.05 -8.76
C LEU A 40 -3.26 18.44 -8.70
N THR A 41 -2.96 19.68 -8.33
CA THR A 41 -1.58 20.17 -8.17
C THR A 41 -1.30 20.47 -6.70
N GLU A 42 -0.05 20.30 -6.30
CA GLU A 42 0.43 20.61 -4.95
C GLU A 42 -0.46 19.98 -3.87
N ARG A 43 -0.29 18.67 -3.67
CA ARG A 43 -1.07 17.92 -2.68
C ARG A 43 -0.16 17.23 -1.68
N THR A 44 -0.66 17.15 -0.46
CA THR A 44 -0.13 16.25 0.56
C THR A 44 -1.07 15.07 0.70
N ILE A 45 -0.57 13.86 0.46
CA ILE A 45 -1.27 12.62 0.76
C ILE A 45 -0.83 12.20 2.16
N VAL A 46 -1.78 12.08 3.07
CA VAL A 46 -1.55 11.67 4.47
C VAL A 46 -1.87 10.19 4.60
N ILE A 47 -0.92 9.43 5.11
CA ILE A 47 -1.05 7.99 5.32
C ILE A 47 -0.90 7.71 6.81
N ASP A 48 -1.94 7.11 7.40
CA ASP A 48 -1.96 6.62 8.77
C ASP A 48 -1.97 5.09 8.74
N GLY A 49 -0.88 4.48 9.19
CA GLY A 49 -0.69 3.03 9.07
C GLY A 49 -0.66 2.58 7.61
N ASP A 50 -1.69 1.85 7.19
CA ASP A 50 -1.84 1.28 5.84
C ASP A 50 -2.90 1.99 4.97
N LYS A 51 -3.41 3.14 5.44
CA LYS A 51 -4.54 3.83 4.79
C LYS A 51 -4.22 5.29 4.48
N ILE A 52 -4.70 5.74 3.33
CA ILE A 52 -4.76 7.18 3.02
C ILE A 52 -5.88 7.76 3.87
N SER A 53 -5.52 8.61 4.84
CA SER A 53 -6.47 9.27 5.75
C SER A 53 -6.95 10.62 5.21
N ALA A 54 -6.12 11.31 4.41
CA ALA A 54 -6.49 12.58 3.81
C ALA A 54 -5.68 12.89 2.54
N ILE A 55 -6.26 13.76 1.68
CA ILE A 55 -5.57 14.43 0.59
C ILE A 55 -5.77 15.93 0.78
N GLU A 56 -4.72 16.62 1.20
CA GLU A 56 -4.74 18.03 1.57
C GLU A 56 -4.22 18.92 0.43
N SER A 57 -4.66 20.16 0.37
CA SER A 57 -4.12 21.16 -0.56
C SER A 57 -2.83 21.77 0.00
N GLY A 58 -1.82 21.90 -0.85
CA GLY A 58 -0.50 22.40 -0.49
C GLY A 58 0.39 21.33 0.16
N TYR A 59 1.56 21.77 0.63
CA TYR A 59 2.57 20.91 1.25
C TYR A 59 2.57 21.09 2.76
N ARG A 60 1.92 20.16 3.46
CA ARG A 60 1.90 20.13 4.93
C ARG A 60 3.30 19.86 5.48
N GLN A 61 3.73 20.66 6.44
CA GLN A 61 4.97 20.40 7.14
C GLN A 61 4.85 19.14 8.02
N PRO A 62 5.86 18.26 8.01
CA PRO A 62 5.84 17.09 8.88
C PRO A 62 5.93 17.49 10.35
N GLY A 63 5.14 16.86 11.19
CA GLY A 63 5.21 16.94 12.64
C GLY A 63 6.33 16.07 13.21
N SER A 64 6.48 16.10 14.53
CA SER A 64 7.45 15.22 15.22
C SER A 64 7.06 13.76 15.03
N GLY A 65 7.95 12.98 14.45
CA GLY A 65 7.76 11.55 14.17
C GLY A 65 7.20 11.23 12.78
N ASP A 66 6.68 12.21 12.04
CA ASP A 66 6.20 11.99 10.68
C ASP A 66 7.34 11.66 9.71
N THR A 67 7.04 10.83 8.72
CA THR A 67 7.94 10.55 7.60
C THR A 67 7.49 11.35 6.38
N LEU A 68 8.43 12.09 5.74
CA LEU A 68 8.16 12.83 4.52
C LEU A 68 8.75 12.11 3.31
N ILE A 69 7.91 11.89 2.28
CA ILE A 69 8.30 11.45 0.95
C ILE A 69 8.06 12.62 -0.01
N ASP A 70 9.14 13.28 -0.43
CA ASP A 70 9.03 14.43 -1.32
C ASP A 70 8.98 14.01 -2.80
N LEU A 71 7.78 14.06 -3.37
CA LEU A 71 7.49 13.90 -4.79
C LEU A 71 6.92 15.18 -5.41
N SER A 72 7.28 16.35 -4.86
CA SER A 72 6.79 17.66 -5.31
C SER A 72 7.12 17.98 -6.77
N LYS A 73 8.09 17.30 -7.36
CA LYS A 73 8.47 17.42 -8.78
C LYS A 73 7.94 16.28 -9.66
N HIS A 74 7.12 15.38 -9.08
CA HIS A 74 6.64 14.18 -9.76
C HIS A 74 5.12 14.18 -9.88
N THR A 75 4.62 13.30 -10.75
CA THR A 75 3.20 12.98 -10.83
C THR A 75 2.96 11.69 -10.06
N VAL A 76 2.09 11.75 -9.07
CA VAL A 76 1.63 10.61 -8.28
C VAL A 76 0.26 10.16 -8.81
N LEU A 77 0.04 8.87 -8.84
CA LEU A 77 -1.23 8.27 -9.26
C LEU A 77 -1.53 7.04 -8.38
N PRO A 78 -2.79 6.64 -8.27
CA PRO A 78 -3.15 5.37 -7.63
C PRO A 78 -2.44 4.20 -8.31
N GLY A 79 -2.18 3.14 -7.54
CA GLY A 79 -1.62 1.92 -8.11
C GLY A 79 -2.47 1.39 -9.27
N LEU A 80 -1.80 0.97 -10.34
CA LEU A 80 -2.45 0.43 -11.52
C LEU A 80 -3.03 -0.96 -11.23
N MET A 81 -4.05 -1.35 -12.01
CA MET A 81 -4.64 -2.69 -11.96
C MET A 81 -4.49 -3.37 -13.32
N ASP A 82 -3.98 -4.60 -13.31
CA ASP A 82 -3.99 -5.47 -14.49
C ASP A 82 -5.00 -6.60 -14.28
N MET A 83 -6.01 -6.63 -15.14
CA MET A 83 -7.14 -7.55 -15.02
C MET A 83 -6.92 -8.87 -15.78
N HIS A 84 -5.72 -9.10 -16.33
CA HIS A 84 -5.40 -10.33 -17.05
C HIS A 84 -3.90 -10.66 -16.93
N THR A 85 -3.52 -11.41 -15.90
CA THR A 85 -2.13 -11.81 -15.67
C THR A 85 -1.97 -13.32 -15.58
N HIS A 86 -0.71 -13.78 -15.78
CA HIS A 86 -0.26 -15.15 -15.58
C HIS A 86 1.12 -15.14 -14.92
N PHE A 87 1.21 -15.45 -13.62
CA PHE A 87 2.49 -15.45 -12.90
C PHE A 87 3.28 -16.76 -13.04
N SER A 88 2.60 -17.85 -13.37
CA SER A 88 3.25 -19.14 -13.62
C SER A 88 3.96 -19.23 -14.97
N TYR A 89 3.69 -18.27 -15.85
CA TYR A 89 4.12 -18.34 -17.24
C TYR A 89 4.57 -16.97 -17.77
N GLN A 90 5.64 -16.98 -18.56
CA GLN A 90 6.07 -15.83 -19.37
C GLN A 90 6.62 -16.36 -20.69
N SER A 91 6.17 -15.80 -21.81
CA SER A 91 6.71 -16.13 -23.14
C SER A 91 8.19 -15.85 -23.23
N SER A 92 8.97 -16.84 -23.58
CA SER A 92 10.41 -16.76 -23.79
C SER A 92 10.82 -17.76 -24.87
N PRO A 93 12.02 -17.65 -25.45
CA PRO A 93 12.55 -18.65 -26.39
C PRO A 93 12.66 -20.05 -25.77
N THR A 94 12.70 -20.16 -24.45
CA THR A 94 12.86 -21.42 -23.70
C THR A 94 11.56 -21.95 -23.12
N SER A 95 10.43 -21.25 -23.27
CA SER A 95 9.14 -21.61 -22.64
C SER A 95 8.69 -23.03 -22.94
N TYR A 96 8.98 -23.54 -24.16
CA TYR A 96 8.63 -24.92 -24.51
C TYR A 96 9.44 -25.93 -23.70
N THR A 97 10.75 -25.75 -23.61
CA THR A 97 11.64 -26.66 -22.88
C THR A 97 11.47 -26.59 -21.38
N GLU A 98 11.08 -25.45 -20.86
CA GLU A 98 10.78 -25.23 -19.43
C GLU A 98 9.65 -26.13 -18.92
N GLY A 99 8.65 -26.43 -19.75
CA GLY A 99 7.59 -27.38 -19.44
C GLY A 99 8.08 -28.83 -19.15
N PHE A 100 9.31 -29.15 -19.54
CA PHE A 100 9.91 -30.48 -19.32
C PHE A 100 11.00 -30.45 -18.23
N THR A 101 11.54 -29.29 -17.90
CA THR A 101 12.70 -29.15 -17.01
C THR A 101 12.38 -28.51 -15.67
N MET A 102 11.28 -27.77 -15.58
CA MET A 102 10.86 -27.11 -14.34
C MET A 102 9.75 -27.91 -13.64
N ASN A 103 9.89 -28.05 -12.34
CA ASN A 103 8.83 -28.56 -11.47
C ASN A 103 7.96 -27.40 -10.93
N GLU A 104 6.90 -27.74 -10.20
CA GLU A 104 5.94 -26.78 -9.65
C GLU A 104 6.58 -25.77 -8.69
N ALA A 105 7.56 -26.21 -7.90
CA ALA A 105 8.28 -25.35 -6.97
C ALA A 105 9.16 -24.33 -7.72
N ASP A 106 9.81 -24.74 -8.80
CA ASP A 106 10.61 -23.84 -9.65
C ASP A 106 9.71 -22.76 -10.25
N VAL A 107 8.54 -23.15 -10.75
CA VAL A 107 7.57 -22.22 -11.34
C VAL A 107 7.02 -21.26 -10.28
N ALA A 108 6.73 -21.74 -9.07
CA ALA A 108 6.25 -20.91 -7.97
C ALA A 108 7.28 -19.87 -7.54
N LEU A 109 8.54 -20.25 -7.39
CA LEU A 109 9.64 -19.35 -7.04
C LEU A 109 9.85 -18.29 -8.13
N ARG A 110 9.81 -18.69 -9.40
CA ARG A 110 9.87 -17.75 -10.53
C ARG A 110 8.66 -16.82 -10.56
N GLY A 111 7.47 -17.31 -10.25
CA GLY A 111 6.25 -16.55 -10.14
C GLY A 111 6.37 -15.41 -9.09
N ALA A 112 7.04 -15.65 -7.98
CA ALA A 112 7.32 -14.60 -6.99
C ALA A 112 8.19 -13.47 -7.56
N VAL A 113 9.17 -13.80 -8.40
CA VAL A 113 9.99 -12.79 -9.11
C VAL A 113 9.13 -11.96 -10.06
N TYR A 114 8.21 -12.58 -10.79
CA TYR A 114 7.32 -11.86 -11.70
C TYR A 114 6.32 -10.99 -10.94
N ALA A 115 5.78 -11.47 -9.83
CA ALA A 115 4.90 -10.67 -8.97
C ALA A 115 5.61 -9.42 -8.44
N LYS A 116 6.84 -9.54 -7.96
CA LYS A 116 7.65 -8.39 -7.53
C LYS A 116 7.90 -7.40 -8.67
N LYS A 117 8.26 -7.87 -9.86
CA LYS A 117 8.46 -7.01 -11.03
C LYS A 117 7.17 -6.26 -11.41
N THR A 118 6.03 -6.93 -11.35
CA THR A 118 4.72 -6.33 -11.63
C THR A 118 4.40 -5.24 -10.61
N LEU A 119 4.61 -5.48 -9.31
CA LEU A 119 4.43 -4.48 -8.28
C LEU A 119 5.35 -3.27 -8.49
N MET A 120 6.63 -3.51 -8.77
CA MET A 120 7.62 -2.43 -8.99
C MET A 120 7.37 -1.65 -10.28
N ALA A 121 6.62 -2.20 -11.25
CA ALA A 121 6.13 -1.49 -12.42
C ALA A 121 4.89 -0.62 -12.13
N GLY A 122 4.39 -0.61 -10.88
CA GLY A 122 3.26 0.21 -10.44
C GLY A 122 1.91 -0.50 -10.42
N PHE A 123 1.85 -1.78 -10.75
CA PHE A 123 0.62 -2.57 -10.67
C PHE A 123 0.45 -3.13 -9.26
N THR A 124 -0.44 -2.52 -8.48
CA THR A 124 -0.68 -2.90 -7.08
C THR A 124 -1.78 -3.95 -6.91
N THR A 125 -2.56 -4.18 -7.96
CA THR A 125 -3.64 -5.17 -7.97
C THR A 125 -3.68 -5.87 -9.32
N VAL A 126 -3.84 -7.19 -9.31
CA VAL A 126 -3.95 -7.98 -10.52
C VAL A 126 -5.06 -9.02 -10.41
N ARG A 127 -5.62 -9.41 -11.56
CA ARG A 127 -6.46 -10.60 -11.68
C ARG A 127 -5.72 -11.67 -12.46
N GLU A 128 -5.39 -12.75 -11.76
CA GLU A 128 -4.79 -13.94 -12.34
C GLU A 128 -5.90 -14.81 -12.98
N LEU A 129 -5.79 -15.09 -14.28
CA LEU A 129 -6.84 -15.77 -15.05
C LEU A 129 -6.60 -17.26 -15.24
N GLY A 130 -5.61 -17.79 -14.61
CA GLY A 130 -5.40 -19.22 -14.58
C GLY A 130 -3.94 -19.60 -14.61
N ASP A 131 -3.66 -20.61 -13.81
CA ASP A 131 -2.35 -21.26 -13.73
C ASP A 131 -2.51 -22.78 -13.58
N SER A 132 -1.39 -23.45 -13.62
CA SER A 132 -1.32 -24.88 -13.26
C SER A 132 -0.94 -25.03 -11.79
N HIS A 133 -1.41 -26.09 -11.14
CA HIS A 133 -0.97 -26.52 -9.82
C HIS A 133 -1.24 -25.51 -8.68
N HIS A 134 -2.20 -24.60 -8.86
CA HIS A 134 -2.57 -23.60 -7.85
C HIS A 134 -1.42 -22.66 -7.42
N ILE A 135 -0.46 -22.42 -8.28
CA ILE A 135 0.71 -21.57 -8.00
C ILE A 135 0.30 -20.16 -7.65
N SER A 136 -0.63 -19.55 -8.39
CA SER A 136 -1.12 -18.20 -8.11
C SER A 136 -1.83 -18.10 -6.76
N THR A 137 -2.56 -19.15 -6.35
CA THR A 137 -3.18 -19.22 -5.03
C THR A 137 -2.13 -19.31 -3.91
N ALA A 138 -1.06 -20.10 -4.12
CA ALA A 138 0.05 -20.17 -3.17
C ALA A 138 0.81 -18.84 -3.09
N LEU A 139 1.05 -18.20 -4.23
CA LEU A 139 1.71 -16.90 -4.32
C LEU A 139 0.90 -15.81 -3.61
N ARG A 140 -0.42 -15.74 -3.83
CA ARG A 140 -1.31 -14.84 -3.10
C ARG A 140 -1.17 -15.01 -1.59
N LYS A 141 -1.26 -16.25 -1.09
CA LYS A 141 -1.11 -16.55 0.35
C LYS A 141 0.25 -16.12 0.88
N ALA A 142 1.32 -16.32 0.11
CA ALA A 142 2.67 -15.92 0.49
C ALA A 142 2.82 -14.39 0.57
N ILE A 143 2.21 -13.65 -0.36
CA ILE A 143 2.18 -12.18 -0.36
C ILE A 143 1.36 -11.68 0.83
N ASP A 144 0.14 -12.22 1.04
CA ASP A 144 -0.75 -11.82 2.14
C ASP A 144 -0.11 -12.09 3.52
N ALA A 145 0.72 -13.13 3.62
CA ALA A 145 1.47 -13.47 4.83
C ALA A 145 2.80 -12.70 4.98
N GLY A 146 3.19 -11.88 4.00
CA GLY A 146 4.45 -11.13 4.02
C GLY A 146 5.71 -11.98 3.76
N TYR A 147 5.58 -13.19 3.21
CA TYR A 147 6.73 -14.04 2.87
C TYR A 147 7.43 -13.59 1.59
N THR A 148 6.71 -12.93 0.70
CA THR A 148 7.26 -12.35 -0.53
C THR A 148 6.51 -11.07 -0.88
N GLU A 149 7.13 -10.24 -1.73
CA GLU A 149 6.53 -8.99 -2.23
C GLU A 149 5.81 -9.22 -3.55
N GLY A 150 4.64 -8.60 -3.70
CA GLY A 150 3.86 -8.64 -4.94
C GLY A 150 2.59 -7.82 -4.84
N PRO A 151 1.84 -7.70 -5.94
CA PRO A 151 0.55 -7.02 -5.95
C PRO A 151 -0.50 -7.85 -5.21
N ARG A 152 -1.63 -7.23 -4.89
CA ARG A 152 -2.82 -7.98 -4.45
C ARG A 152 -3.32 -8.84 -5.61
N ILE A 153 -3.43 -10.14 -5.40
CA ILE A 153 -3.82 -11.11 -6.44
C ILE A 153 -5.26 -11.57 -6.22
N PHE A 154 -6.10 -11.37 -7.22
CA PHE A 154 -7.41 -12.02 -7.35
C PHE A 154 -7.27 -13.21 -8.30
N THR A 155 -7.61 -14.42 -7.82
CA THR A 155 -7.51 -15.69 -8.56
C THR A 155 -8.68 -16.59 -8.19
#